data_d74d259fe43575639f684317f1e8b6aa
#
_entry.id   d74d259fe43575639f684317f1e8b6aa
#
_cell.length_a   1.000
_cell.length_b   1.000
_cell.length_c   1.000
_cell.angle_alpha   90.00
_cell.angle_beta   90.00
_cell.angle_gamma   90.00
#
_symmetry.space_group_name_H-M   'P 1'
#
loop_
_entity.id
_entity.type
_entity.pdbx_description
1 polymer ?
#
loop_
_entity_poly.entity_id
_entity_poly.type
_entity_poly.pdbx_seq_one_letter_code
_entity_poly.pdbx_strand_id
1 'polypeptide(L)'
;MLERIVHAVSMGGNMVVNFGPQADGDFRTEEKEIAKAIGKWMQKNGECIYACDYAGWEKQAWGYYTHKKNSVYMIVFNRPYSKQLTVKVPKETQIINAILLNGEKMKVTETARNEYNVRVPKQDFQEPFVIKLEIKSSKTSTNKYYEALT
;
A
#
# COMPACT_ATOMS: atom_id res chain seq x y z
N MET A 1 -10.32 8.97 -5.98
CA MET A 1 -9.55 8.43 -7.13
C MET A 1 -8.34 7.63 -6.68
N LEU A 2 -7.42 8.18 -5.89
CA LEU A 2 -6.21 7.48 -5.43
C LEU A 2 -6.51 6.12 -4.77
N GLU A 3 -7.51 6.05 -3.88
CA GLU A 3 -7.87 4.79 -3.22
C GLU A 3 -8.31 3.70 -4.21
N ARG A 4 -8.97 4.07 -5.31
CA ARG A 4 -9.33 3.12 -6.38
C ARG A 4 -8.11 2.54 -7.09
N ILE A 5 -7.09 3.39 -7.34
CA ILE A 5 -5.80 2.94 -7.93
C ILE A 5 -5.13 1.95 -6.98
N VAL A 6 -5.01 2.32 -5.71
CA VAL A 6 -4.39 1.47 -4.68
C VAL A 6 -5.16 0.15 -4.53
N HIS A 7 -6.50 0.20 -4.49
CA HIS A 7 -7.33 -0.99 -4.41
C HIS A 7 -7.09 -1.93 -5.60
N ALA A 8 -7.10 -1.41 -6.83
CA ALA A 8 -6.86 -2.22 -8.02
C ALA A 8 -5.50 -2.95 -7.96
N VAL A 9 -4.42 -2.23 -7.65
CA VAL A 9 -3.08 -2.81 -7.52
C VAL A 9 -3.00 -3.79 -6.36
N SER A 10 -3.64 -3.49 -5.22
CA SER A 10 -3.67 -4.38 -4.05
C SER A 10 -4.37 -5.71 -4.31
N MET A 11 -5.18 -5.78 -5.34
CA MET A 11 -5.85 -7.00 -5.82
C MET A 11 -5.13 -7.67 -7.00
N GLY A 12 -3.92 -7.21 -7.35
CA GLY A 12 -3.15 -7.72 -8.49
C GLY A 12 -3.64 -7.26 -9.85
N GLY A 13 -4.50 -6.23 -9.89
CA GLY A 13 -5.06 -5.67 -11.11
C GLY A 13 -4.35 -4.40 -11.58
N ASN A 14 -4.74 -3.94 -12.75
CA ASN A 14 -4.35 -2.66 -13.33
C ASN A 14 -5.56 -1.73 -13.39
N MET A 15 -5.30 -0.43 -13.42
CA MET A 15 -6.34 0.58 -13.55
C MET A 15 -5.97 1.59 -14.62
N VAL A 16 -6.92 1.85 -15.51
CA VAL A 16 -6.85 2.97 -16.46
C VAL A 16 -7.66 4.13 -15.90
N VAL A 17 -7.04 5.28 -15.80
CA VAL A 17 -7.70 6.53 -15.41
C VAL A 17 -7.84 7.38 -16.66
N ASN A 18 -9.08 7.68 -17.05
CA ASN A 18 -9.38 8.51 -18.20
C ASN A 18 -9.83 9.91 -17.77
N PHE A 19 -9.30 10.92 -18.42
CA PHE A 19 -9.71 12.32 -18.33
C PHE A 19 -10.25 12.75 -19.69
N GLY A 20 -11.49 13.26 -19.69
CA GLY A 20 -12.15 13.66 -20.93
C GLY A 20 -11.82 15.12 -21.30
N PRO A 21 -11.31 15.40 -22.52
CA PRO A 21 -11.11 16.78 -22.95
C PRO A 21 -12.46 17.49 -23.14
N GLN A 22 -12.48 18.81 -22.92
CA GLN A 22 -13.60 19.66 -23.27
C GLN A 22 -13.61 19.96 -24.78
N ALA A 23 -14.66 20.64 -25.26
CA ALA A 23 -14.82 20.96 -26.67
C ALA A 23 -13.68 21.85 -27.23
N ASP A 24 -13.03 22.63 -26.38
CA ASP A 24 -11.85 23.45 -26.70
C ASP A 24 -10.53 22.68 -26.69
N GLY A 25 -10.55 21.39 -26.36
CA GLY A 25 -9.38 20.51 -26.28
C GLY A 25 -8.63 20.56 -24.95
N ASP A 26 -9.06 21.38 -24.00
CA ASP A 26 -8.47 21.45 -22.67
C ASP A 26 -9.20 20.48 -21.68
N PHE A 27 -8.61 20.24 -20.52
CA PHE A 27 -9.21 19.47 -19.43
C PHE A 27 -9.86 20.40 -18.41
N ARG A 28 -10.90 19.92 -17.73
CA ARG A 28 -11.53 20.64 -16.63
C ARG A 28 -10.52 20.91 -15.52
N THR A 29 -10.66 22.07 -14.86
CA THR A 29 -9.76 22.48 -13.78
C THR A 29 -9.71 21.43 -12.67
N GLU A 30 -10.86 20.85 -12.29
CA GLU A 30 -10.98 19.81 -11.26
C GLU A 30 -10.23 18.54 -11.65
N GLU A 31 -10.27 18.14 -12.92
CA GLU A 31 -9.53 16.97 -13.42
C GLU A 31 -8.04 17.19 -13.39
N LYS A 32 -7.58 18.39 -13.76
CA LYS A 32 -6.17 18.81 -13.66
C LYS A 32 -5.68 18.78 -12.20
N GLU A 33 -6.50 19.26 -11.27
CA GLU A 33 -6.17 19.24 -9.84
C GLU A 33 -6.08 17.81 -9.29
N ILE A 34 -7.03 16.95 -9.64
CA ILE A 34 -7.01 15.53 -9.27
C ILE A 34 -5.75 14.84 -9.83
N ALA A 35 -5.44 15.05 -11.11
CA ALA A 35 -4.26 14.48 -11.74
C ALA A 35 -2.96 14.94 -11.07
N LYS A 36 -2.86 16.26 -10.76
CA LYS A 36 -1.71 16.82 -10.04
C LYS A 36 -1.56 16.25 -8.63
N ALA A 37 -2.66 16.11 -7.89
CA ALA A 37 -2.65 15.55 -6.54
C ALA A 37 -2.19 14.09 -6.55
N ILE A 38 -2.73 13.27 -7.46
CA ILE A 38 -2.29 11.89 -7.65
C ILE A 38 -0.82 11.84 -8.05
N GLY A 39 -0.39 12.68 -9.01
CA GLY A 39 1.00 12.76 -9.45
C GLY A 39 1.97 13.08 -8.30
N LYS A 40 1.65 14.06 -7.46
CA LYS A 40 2.45 14.41 -6.27
C LYS A 40 2.54 13.24 -5.28
N TRP A 41 1.44 12.56 -5.03
CA TRP A 41 1.44 11.39 -4.15
C TRP A 41 2.28 10.26 -4.74
N MET A 42 2.14 9.98 -6.04
CA MET A 42 2.89 8.94 -6.76
C MET A 42 4.40 9.24 -6.79
N GLN A 43 4.82 10.50 -6.91
CA GLN A 43 6.24 10.87 -6.83
C GLN A 43 6.87 10.46 -5.50
N LYS A 44 6.12 10.56 -4.40
CA LYS A 44 6.61 10.20 -3.06
C LYS A 44 6.46 8.71 -2.77
N ASN A 45 5.38 8.08 -3.25
CA ASN A 45 4.94 6.77 -2.80
C ASN A 45 4.86 5.73 -3.93
N GLY A 46 5.25 6.06 -5.16
CA GLY A 46 5.11 5.17 -6.32
C GLY A 46 5.79 3.81 -6.17
N GLU A 47 6.77 3.69 -5.27
CA GLU A 47 7.41 2.42 -4.95
C GLU A 47 6.40 1.34 -4.53
N CYS A 48 5.34 1.72 -3.83
CA CYS A 48 4.29 0.81 -3.37
C CYS A 48 3.25 0.46 -4.44
N ILE A 49 3.33 1.08 -5.62
CA ILE A 49 2.39 0.89 -6.73
C ILE A 49 3.08 0.22 -7.92
N TYR A 50 4.21 0.79 -8.37
CA TYR A 50 4.88 0.34 -9.59
C TYR A 50 5.55 -1.02 -9.42
N ALA A 51 5.17 -1.96 -10.30
CA ALA A 51 5.64 -3.34 -10.29
C ALA A 51 5.38 -4.05 -8.95
N CYS A 52 4.24 -3.74 -8.33
CA CYS A 52 3.73 -4.43 -7.15
C CYS A 52 2.60 -5.38 -7.53
N ASP A 53 2.48 -6.44 -6.74
CA ASP A 53 1.49 -7.48 -6.86
C ASP A 53 0.59 -7.56 -5.62
N TYR A 54 -0.39 -8.44 -5.68
CA TYR A 54 -1.23 -8.84 -4.55
C TYR A 54 -0.38 -9.44 -3.42
N ALA A 55 -0.54 -8.92 -2.21
CA ALA A 55 0.24 -9.38 -1.06
C ALA A 55 -0.25 -10.71 -0.46
N GLY A 56 -1.48 -11.12 -0.74
CA GLY A 56 -2.09 -12.32 -0.16
C GLY A 56 -2.41 -12.20 1.33
N TRP A 57 -2.36 -10.99 1.88
CA TRP A 57 -2.62 -10.74 3.30
C TRP A 57 -4.07 -10.29 3.53
N GLU A 58 -4.60 -10.61 4.72
CA GLU A 58 -5.95 -10.19 5.11
C GLU A 58 -6.06 -8.67 5.18
N LYS A 59 -7.02 -8.11 4.42
CA LYS A 59 -7.28 -6.67 4.41
C LYS A 59 -7.64 -6.17 5.82
N GLN A 60 -7.07 -5.05 6.20
CA GLN A 60 -7.34 -4.38 7.45
C GLN A 60 -8.19 -3.11 7.25
N ALA A 61 -8.89 -2.69 8.31
CA ALA A 61 -9.75 -1.50 8.26
C ALA A 61 -8.98 -0.20 7.97
N TRP A 62 -7.69 -0.14 8.24
CA TRP A 62 -6.86 1.04 8.02
C TRP A 62 -6.45 1.24 6.56
N GLY A 63 -6.50 0.20 5.66
CA GLY A 63 -6.12 0.38 4.25
C GLY A 63 -5.79 -0.90 3.51
N TYR A 64 -4.72 -0.87 2.72
CA TYR A 64 -4.40 -1.88 1.74
C TYR A 64 -2.96 -2.35 1.84
N TYR A 65 -2.70 -3.55 1.29
CA TYR A 65 -1.36 -4.08 1.12
C TYR A 65 -1.02 -4.23 -0.37
N THR A 66 0.23 -3.94 -0.71
CA THR A 66 0.84 -4.37 -1.97
C THR A 66 2.16 -5.06 -1.67
N HIS A 67 2.65 -5.88 -2.58
CA HIS A 67 3.84 -6.70 -2.39
C HIS A 67 4.83 -6.51 -3.52
N LYS A 68 6.12 -6.47 -3.20
CA LYS A 68 7.20 -6.44 -4.18
C LYS A 68 8.46 -7.09 -3.60
N LYS A 69 8.89 -8.21 -4.17
CA LYS A 69 10.05 -8.98 -3.68
C LYS A 69 9.89 -9.37 -2.20
N ASN A 70 10.79 -8.92 -1.33
CA ASN A 70 10.78 -9.18 0.12
C ASN A 70 10.15 -8.04 0.93
N SER A 71 9.36 -7.20 0.31
CA SER A 71 8.71 -6.07 0.94
C SER A 71 7.20 -6.12 0.75
N VAL A 72 6.48 -5.81 1.82
CA VAL A 72 5.05 -5.56 1.79
C VAL A 72 4.83 -4.11 2.16
N TYR A 73 4.01 -3.41 1.39
CA TYR A 73 3.68 -2.01 1.67
C TYR A 73 2.31 -1.93 2.31
N MET A 74 2.24 -1.24 3.44
CA MET A 74 0.99 -0.84 4.10
C MET A 74 0.61 0.56 3.60
N ILE A 75 -0.48 0.68 2.87
CA ILE A 75 -0.97 1.97 2.37
C ILE A 75 -2.16 2.38 3.25
N VAL A 76 -1.92 3.33 4.13
CA VAL A 76 -2.83 3.69 5.23
C VAL A 76 -3.71 4.87 4.83
N PHE A 77 -5.00 4.62 4.68
CA PHE A 77 -6.03 5.63 4.42
C PHE A 77 -6.74 6.07 5.70
N ASN A 78 -7.01 5.12 6.59
CA ASN A 78 -7.76 5.37 7.81
C ASN A 78 -6.86 5.15 9.03
N ARG A 79 -6.70 6.18 9.87
CA ARG A 79 -5.91 6.08 11.09
C ARG A 79 -6.77 5.57 12.24
N PRO A 80 -6.39 4.46 12.88
CA PRO A 80 -7.13 3.97 14.03
C PRO A 80 -6.92 4.88 15.25
N TYR A 81 -7.95 5.06 16.05
CA TYR A 81 -7.88 5.82 17.32
C TYR A 81 -6.85 5.24 18.30
N SER A 82 -6.63 3.94 18.26
CA SER A 82 -5.62 3.24 19.07
C SER A 82 -4.18 3.67 18.75
N LYS A 83 -3.96 4.40 17.65
CA LYS A 83 -2.63 4.73 17.11
C LYS A 83 -1.75 3.49 16.85
N GLN A 84 -2.38 2.35 16.62
CA GLN A 84 -1.76 1.06 16.34
C GLN A 84 -2.36 0.47 15.06
N LEU A 85 -1.51 0.10 14.12
CA LEU A 85 -1.89 -0.58 12.88
C LEU A 85 -1.65 -2.07 13.11
N THR A 86 -2.73 -2.82 13.30
CA THR A 86 -2.65 -4.28 13.42
C THR A 86 -2.34 -4.88 12.07
N VAL A 87 -1.39 -5.81 12.04
CA VAL A 87 -0.94 -6.53 10.85
C VAL A 87 -0.97 -8.01 11.15
N LYS A 88 -1.77 -8.76 10.42
CA LYS A 88 -1.79 -10.22 10.46
C LYS A 88 -0.99 -10.75 9.29
N VAL A 89 0.07 -11.49 9.60
CA VAL A 89 0.95 -12.07 8.58
C VAL A 89 0.62 -13.55 8.34
N PRO A 90 0.85 -14.09 7.14
CA PRO A 90 0.75 -15.52 6.89
C PRO A 90 1.68 -16.33 7.80
N LYS A 91 1.37 -17.62 7.99
CA LYS A 91 2.25 -18.54 8.72
C LYS A 91 3.65 -18.52 8.11
N GLU A 92 4.66 -18.63 8.95
CA GLU A 92 6.09 -18.64 8.56
C GLU A 92 6.60 -17.32 7.95
N THR A 93 5.86 -16.22 8.14
CA THR A 93 6.27 -14.88 7.77
C THR A 93 6.60 -14.08 9.01
N GLN A 94 7.74 -13.39 9.00
CA GLN A 94 8.16 -12.49 10.07
C GLN A 94 8.40 -11.08 9.52
N ILE A 95 7.99 -10.07 10.26
CA ILE A 95 8.33 -8.67 9.98
C ILE A 95 9.67 -8.40 10.63
N ILE A 96 10.67 -8.01 9.83
CA ILE A 96 12.01 -7.65 10.30
C ILE A 96 12.09 -6.18 10.65
N ASN A 97 11.59 -5.34 9.74
CA ASN A 97 11.61 -3.88 9.88
C ASN A 97 10.31 -3.28 9.36
N ALA A 98 9.95 -2.11 9.88
CA ALA A 98 8.93 -1.24 9.32
C ALA A 98 9.50 0.17 9.16
N ILE A 99 9.39 0.73 7.97
CA ILE A 99 10.01 1.99 7.61
C ILE A 99 8.99 2.82 6.81
N LEU A 100 8.77 4.08 7.19
CA LEU A 100 8.06 5.03 6.32
C LEU A 100 8.85 5.24 5.03
N LEU A 101 8.20 5.53 3.93
CA LEU A 101 8.92 5.79 2.67
C LEU A 101 9.79 7.06 2.72
N ASN A 102 9.65 7.88 3.74
CA ASN A 102 10.58 9.00 4.03
C ASN A 102 11.87 8.57 4.78
N GLY A 103 12.01 7.26 5.11
CA GLY A 103 13.17 6.69 5.80
C GLY A 103 13.03 6.58 7.32
N GLU A 104 11.96 7.07 7.93
CA GLU A 104 11.75 6.97 9.39
C GLU A 104 11.42 5.52 9.78
N LYS A 105 12.18 4.98 10.74
CA LYS A 105 11.92 3.64 11.28
C LYS A 105 10.71 3.65 12.22
N MET A 106 9.83 2.69 12.03
CA MET A 106 8.63 2.51 12.82
C MET A 106 8.81 1.43 13.88
N LYS A 107 8.20 1.64 15.04
CA LYS A 107 8.18 0.61 16.09
C LYS A 107 7.21 -0.50 15.71
N VAL A 108 7.71 -1.72 15.64
CA VAL A 108 6.94 -2.96 15.44
C VAL A 108 6.98 -3.77 16.71
N THR A 109 5.85 -4.32 17.11
CA THR A 109 5.74 -5.19 18.28
C THR A 109 4.90 -6.41 17.90
N GLU A 110 5.44 -7.59 18.10
CA GLU A 110 4.68 -8.84 17.98
C GLU A 110 3.75 -8.95 19.18
N THR A 111 2.45 -9.09 18.92
CA THR A 111 1.41 -9.14 19.98
C THR A 111 0.87 -10.54 20.18
N ALA A 112 0.86 -11.34 19.11
CA ALA A 112 0.49 -12.74 19.12
C ALA A 112 1.20 -13.45 17.97
N ARG A 113 1.08 -14.78 17.91
CA ARG A 113 1.63 -15.55 16.80
C ARG A 113 1.05 -15.08 15.46
N ASN A 114 1.93 -14.61 14.55
CA ASN A 114 1.58 -14.03 13.25
C ASN A 114 0.78 -12.71 13.33
N GLU A 115 0.80 -12.02 14.45
CA GLU A 115 0.16 -10.72 14.60
C GLU A 115 1.12 -9.69 15.16
N TYR A 116 1.18 -8.56 14.51
CA TYR A 116 2.06 -7.44 14.84
C TYR A 116 1.26 -6.15 14.96
N ASN A 117 1.74 -5.25 15.80
CA ASN A 117 1.29 -3.87 15.83
C ASN A 117 2.42 -2.94 15.38
N VAL A 118 2.11 -2.12 14.38
CA VAL A 118 2.97 -1.03 13.92
C VAL A 118 2.40 0.28 14.45
N ARG A 119 3.20 1.05 15.17
CA ARG A 119 2.75 2.31 15.74
C ARG A 119 2.56 3.35 14.64
N VAL A 120 1.41 4.05 14.65
CA VAL A 120 1.16 5.17 13.73
C VAL A 120 2.21 6.27 13.98
N PRO A 121 2.80 6.85 12.91
CA PRO A 121 3.75 7.96 13.03
C PRO A 121 3.14 9.12 13.81
N LYS A 122 3.99 9.86 14.52
CA LYS A 122 3.56 11.07 15.25
C LYS A 122 3.20 12.23 14.31
N GLN A 123 3.82 12.23 13.11
CA GLN A 123 3.58 13.24 12.10
C GLN A 123 2.12 13.21 11.63
N ASP A 124 1.52 14.36 11.47
CA ASP A 124 0.21 14.47 10.87
C ASP A 124 0.30 14.45 9.34
N PHE A 125 -0.25 13.40 8.73
CA PHE A 125 -0.31 13.25 7.28
C PHE A 125 -1.70 13.68 6.80
N GLN A 126 -1.74 14.65 5.92
CA GLN A 126 -2.96 15.07 5.23
C GLN A 126 -3.38 14.08 4.13
N GLU A 127 -2.43 13.30 3.64
CA GLU A 127 -2.58 12.32 2.56
C GLU A 127 -2.36 10.90 3.11
N PRO A 128 -2.82 9.85 2.41
CA PRO A 128 -2.46 8.49 2.76
C PRO A 128 -0.94 8.31 2.79
N PHE A 129 -0.43 7.68 3.83
CA PHE A 129 0.99 7.41 4.01
C PHE A 129 1.30 5.93 3.84
N VAL A 130 2.56 5.63 3.55
CA VAL A 130 3.00 4.28 3.24
C VAL A 130 4.10 3.83 4.18
N ILE A 131 3.93 2.65 4.76
CA ILE A 131 4.93 1.95 5.56
C ILE A 131 5.39 0.73 4.77
N LYS A 132 6.68 0.65 4.52
CA LYS A 132 7.34 -0.52 3.95
C LYS A 132 7.69 -1.48 5.07
N LEU A 133 7.19 -2.71 4.97
CA LEU A 133 7.57 -3.82 5.83
C LEU A 133 8.61 -4.67 5.11
N GLU A 134 9.76 -4.84 5.71
CA GLU A 134 10.74 -5.84 5.29
C GLU A 134 10.39 -7.17 5.95
N ILE A 135 10.16 -8.19 5.15
CA ILE A 135 9.70 -9.49 5.62
C ILE A 135 10.71 -10.58 5.33
N LYS A 136 10.73 -11.58 6.21
CA LYS A 136 11.37 -12.87 5.97
C LYS A 136 10.26 -13.93 5.92
N SER A 137 10.16 -14.63 4.79
CA SER A 137 9.24 -15.74 4.62
C SER A 137 10.02 -16.99 4.22
N SER A 138 9.70 -18.14 4.80
CA SER A 138 10.27 -19.42 4.40
C SER A 138 9.65 -19.92 3.08
N LYS A 139 8.51 -19.38 2.67
CA LYS A 139 7.89 -19.65 1.37
C LYS A 139 8.07 -18.45 0.47
N THR A 140 8.73 -18.63 -0.66
CA THR A 140 8.64 -17.71 -1.79
C THR A 140 7.17 -17.64 -2.16
N SER A 141 6.58 -16.44 -2.14
CA SER A 141 5.22 -16.21 -2.63
C SER A 141 5.21 -16.45 -4.14
N THR A 142 5.06 -17.71 -4.53
CA THR A 142 4.66 -18.03 -5.90
C THR A 142 3.20 -17.63 -6.02
N ASN A 143 2.96 -16.73 -6.95
CA ASN A 143 1.63 -16.23 -7.25
C ASN A 143 0.78 -17.40 -7.77
N LYS A 144 -0.02 -18.01 -6.88
CA LYS A 144 -0.89 -19.17 -7.21
C LYS A 144 -1.84 -18.92 -8.38
N TYR A 145 -2.05 -17.67 -8.78
CA TYR A 145 -2.89 -17.32 -9.91
C TYR A 145 -2.26 -17.67 -11.27
N TYR A 146 -0.92 -17.69 -11.37
CA TYR A 146 -0.26 -18.08 -12.62
C TYR A 146 -0.06 -19.58 -12.75
N GLU A 147 0.01 -20.35 -11.65
CA GLU A 147 0.11 -21.82 -11.70
C GLU A 147 -1.21 -22.50 -12.09
N ALA A 148 -2.35 -21.82 -11.94
CA ALA A 148 -3.66 -22.36 -12.35
C ALA A 148 -3.98 -22.16 -13.84
N LEU A 149 -3.14 -21.43 -14.59
CA LEU A 149 -3.30 -21.12 -16.02
C LEU A 149 -2.29 -21.84 -16.93
N THR A 150 -1.39 -22.63 -16.38
CA THR A 150 -0.46 -23.51 -17.08
C THR A 150 -0.75 -24.96 -16.82
#